data_f880a0df852576314e205d9acacca653
#
_entry.id   f880a0df852576314e205d9acacca653
#
_cell.length_a   1.000
_cell.length_b   1.000
_cell.length_c   1.000
_cell.angle_alpha   90.00
_cell.angle_beta   90.00
_cell.angle_gamma   90.00
#
_symmetry.space_group_name_H-M   'P 1'
#
loop_
_entity.id
_entity.type
_entity.pdbx_description
1 polymer ?
#
loop_
_entity_poly.entity_id
_entity_poly.type
_entity_poly.pdbx_seq_one_letter_code
_entity_poly.pdbx_strand_id
1 'polypeptide(L)'
;MFEGTFTLSNFYMIAGFLLSMYACVSNDIIQTLGTFLSANKNTPFYWLWAYSSIILILTIGIGWYVNNGDMSFGLLTRIPVTEQFTFLYLLPPIILILLTRWGIPVATTFLVLSVFSVSDVSVIWMMLTKSVLGYVIAFIAAIVIYNII
;
A
#
# COMPACT_ATOMS: atom_id res chain seq x y z
N MET A 1 25.11 -15.96 0.46
CA MET A 1 25.26 -17.35 0.06
C MET A 1 23.90 -18.01 0.21
N PHE A 2 23.14 -18.07 -0.88
CA PHE A 2 21.78 -18.66 -0.88
C PHE A 2 21.91 -20.16 -1.15
N GLU A 3 22.37 -20.91 -0.17
CA GLU A 3 22.25 -22.37 -0.14
C GLU A 3 21.07 -22.73 0.77
N GLY A 4 19.87 -22.50 0.29
CA GLY A 4 18.66 -22.95 0.94
C GLY A 4 17.78 -23.65 -0.08
N THR A 5 17.53 -24.92 0.13
CA THR A 5 16.48 -25.67 -0.58
C THR A 5 15.22 -24.80 -0.60
N PHE A 6 14.64 -24.59 -1.78
CA PHE A 6 13.40 -23.83 -1.94
C PHE A 6 12.30 -24.53 -1.13
N THR A 7 11.92 -23.90 -0.02
CA THR A 7 10.95 -24.43 0.91
C THR A 7 9.53 -23.94 0.57
N LEU A 8 8.52 -24.64 1.08
CA LEU A 8 7.12 -24.23 0.93
C LEU A 8 6.87 -22.82 1.51
N SER A 9 7.59 -22.45 2.57
CA SER A 9 7.58 -21.08 3.14
C SER A 9 8.07 -20.05 2.13
N ASN A 10 9.14 -20.32 1.38
CA ASN A 10 9.64 -19.41 0.33
C ASN A 10 8.62 -19.23 -0.79
N PHE A 11 7.90 -20.30 -1.15
CA PHE A 11 6.83 -20.23 -2.13
C PHE A 11 5.70 -19.29 -1.64
N TYR A 12 5.23 -19.45 -0.40
CA TYR A 12 4.18 -18.58 0.15
C TYR A 12 4.64 -17.12 0.27
N MET A 13 5.91 -16.88 0.63
CA MET A 13 6.49 -15.55 0.67
C MET A 13 6.45 -14.87 -0.70
N ILE A 14 6.96 -15.53 -1.73
CA ILE A 14 7.01 -14.97 -3.08
C ILE A 14 5.60 -14.78 -3.65
N ALA A 15 4.75 -15.80 -3.53
CA ALA A 15 3.36 -15.73 -4.01
C ALA A 15 2.58 -14.63 -3.29
N GLY A 16 2.71 -14.52 -1.97
CA GLY A 16 2.09 -13.49 -1.17
C GLY A 16 2.57 -12.09 -1.55
N PHE A 17 3.87 -11.92 -1.79
CA PHE A 17 4.44 -10.64 -2.25
C PHE A 17 3.87 -10.23 -3.62
N LEU A 18 3.88 -11.13 -4.60
CA LEU A 18 3.37 -10.85 -5.94
C LEU A 18 1.87 -10.54 -5.94
N LEU A 19 1.09 -11.31 -5.18
CA LEU A 19 -0.34 -11.07 -5.01
C LEU A 19 -0.61 -9.73 -4.33
N SER A 20 0.14 -9.40 -3.27
CA SER A 20 0.00 -8.13 -2.55
C SER A 20 0.35 -6.95 -3.43
N MET A 21 1.44 -7.04 -4.21
CA MET A 21 1.82 -6.01 -5.16
C MET A 21 0.71 -5.77 -6.20
N TYR A 22 0.20 -6.84 -6.81
CA TYR A 22 -0.90 -6.74 -7.77
C TYR A 22 -2.17 -6.16 -7.14
N ALA A 23 -2.54 -6.64 -5.96
CA ALA A 23 -3.74 -6.20 -5.24
C ALA A 23 -3.68 -4.71 -4.87
N CYS A 24 -2.54 -4.25 -4.34
CA CYS A 24 -2.34 -2.84 -3.99
C CYS A 24 -2.42 -1.94 -5.23
N VAL A 25 -1.67 -2.26 -6.29
CA VAL A 25 -1.67 -1.47 -7.52
C VAL A 25 -3.07 -1.40 -8.13
N SER A 26 -3.78 -2.53 -8.19
CA SER A 26 -5.15 -2.59 -8.76
C SER A 26 -6.15 -1.78 -7.94
N ASN A 27 -6.06 -1.77 -6.62
CA ASN A 27 -6.95 -1.02 -5.74
C ASN A 27 -6.63 0.48 -5.77
N ASP A 28 -5.35 0.86 -5.74
CA ASP A 28 -4.93 2.25 -5.74
C ASP A 28 -5.25 2.94 -7.08
N ILE A 29 -5.23 2.21 -8.20
CA ILE A 29 -5.69 2.72 -9.51
C ILE A 29 -7.15 3.19 -9.44
N ILE A 30 -8.02 2.46 -8.77
CA ILE A 30 -9.44 2.84 -8.62
C ILE A 30 -9.57 4.12 -7.81
N GLN A 31 -8.81 4.26 -6.73
CA GLN A 31 -8.94 5.37 -5.78
C GLN A 31 -8.29 6.67 -6.28
N THR A 32 -7.09 6.60 -6.84
CA THR A 32 -6.25 7.78 -7.13
C THR A 32 -6.06 8.02 -8.61
N LEU A 33 -5.69 7.01 -9.38
CA LEU A 33 -5.41 7.19 -10.79
C LEU A 33 -6.66 7.35 -11.65
N GLY A 34 -7.81 6.83 -11.23
CA GLY A 34 -9.06 6.97 -11.96
C GLY A 34 -9.48 8.42 -12.15
N THR A 35 -9.40 9.23 -11.10
CA THR A 35 -9.69 10.67 -11.15
C THR A 35 -8.64 11.43 -11.95
N PHE A 36 -7.36 11.12 -11.77
CA PHE A 36 -6.26 11.74 -12.51
C PHE A 36 -6.37 11.49 -14.01
N LEU A 37 -6.61 10.25 -14.43
CA LEU A 37 -6.81 9.88 -15.84
C LEU A 37 -8.07 10.53 -16.41
N SER A 38 -9.15 10.58 -15.64
CA SER A 38 -10.41 11.19 -16.05
C SER A 38 -10.28 12.70 -16.27
N ALA A 39 -9.53 13.39 -15.41
CA ALA A 39 -9.25 14.81 -15.55
C ALA A 39 -8.35 15.14 -16.74
N ASN A 40 -7.53 14.20 -17.20
CA ASN A 40 -6.53 14.38 -18.26
C ASN A 40 -6.85 13.56 -19.52
N LYS A 41 -8.12 13.37 -19.86
CA LYS A 41 -8.55 12.54 -21.00
C LYS A 41 -7.93 12.90 -22.35
N ASN A 42 -7.58 14.18 -22.54
CA ASN A 42 -7.02 14.69 -23.79
C ASN A 42 -5.49 14.57 -23.87
N THR A 43 -4.85 14.13 -22.77
CA THR A 43 -3.40 13.97 -22.71
C THR A 43 -3.02 12.53 -23.05
N PRO A 44 -2.07 12.28 -23.95
CA PRO A 44 -1.61 10.94 -24.27
C PRO A 44 -1.10 10.21 -23.03
N PHE A 45 -1.47 8.92 -22.89
CA PHE A 45 -1.16 8.10 -21.71
C PHE A 45 0.33 8.08 -21.35
N TYR A 46 1.23 8.03 -22.31
CA TYR A 46 2.67 7.99 -22.07
C TYR A 46 3.21 9.22 -21.33
N TRP A 47 2.63 10.41 -21.54
CA TRP A 47 3.00 11.60 -20.77
C TRP A 47 2.53 11.52 -19.32
N LEU A 48 1.32 11.04 -19.08
CA LEU A 48 0.78 10.86 -17.74
C LEU A 48 1.58 9.79 -16.98
N TRP A 49 1.93 8.71 -17.67
CA TRP A 49 2.78 7.66 -17.11
C TRP A 49 4.18 8.19 -16.78
N ALA A 50 4.83 8.91 -17.70
CA ALA A 50 6.16 9.48 -17.48
C ALA A 50 6.15 10.47 -16.30
N TYR A 51 5.17 11.36 -16.24
CA TYR A 51 5.00 12.30 -15.13
C TYR A 51 4.91 11.60 -13.77
N SER A 52 4.00 10.64 -13.66
CA SER A 52 3.81 9.89 -12.42
C SER A 52 5.05 9.07 -12.03
N SER A 53 5.71 8.45 -13.02
CA SER A 53 6.91 7.67 -12.80
C SER A 53 8.09 8.52 -12.34
N ILE A 54 8.27 9.70 -12.91
CA ILE A 54 9.34 10.63 -12.51
C ILE A 54 9.12 11.06 -11.05
N ILE A 55 7.91 11.46 -10.68
CA ILE A 55 7.60 11.83 -9.29
C ILE A 55 7.89 10.68 -8.34
N LEU A 56 7.45 9.47 -8.68
CA LEU A 56 7.68 8.29 -7.87
C LEU A 56 9.18 8.01 -7.67
N ILE A 57 9.95 7.99 -8.76
CA ILE A 57 11.40 7.74 -8.73
C ILE A 57 12.12 8.82 -7.91
N LEU A 58 11.77 10.10 -8.09
CA LEU A 58 12.36 11.17 -7.32
C LEU A 58 12.01 11.05 -5.82
N THR A 59 10.77 10.77 -5.49
CA THR A 59 10.33 10.62 -4.09
C THR A 59 11.04 9.47 -3.41
N ILE A 60 11.09 8.30 -4.06
CA ILE A 60 11.76 7.12 -3.52
C ILE A 60 13.28 7.36 -3.46
N GLY A 61 13.88 7.91 -4.50
CA GLY A 61 15.32 8.17 -4.58
C GLY A 61 15.78 9.18 -3.53
N ILE A 62 15.06 10.28 -3.35
CA ILE A 62 15.36 11.27 -2.32
C ILE A 62 15.17 10.65 -0.92
N GLY A 63 14.07 9.93 -0.70
CA GLY A 63 13.82 9.24 0.58
C GLY A 63 14.94 8.26 0.92
N TRP A 64 15.37 7.46 -0.05
CA TRP A 64 16.47 6.51 0.10
C TRP A 64 17.79 7.21 0.43
N TYR A 65 18.11 8.28 -0.31
CA TYR A 65 19.35 9.05 -0.11
C TYR A 65 19.38 9.73 1.26
N VAL A 66 18.29 10.40 1.65
CA VAL A 66 18.22 11.17 2.91
C VAL A 66 18.23 10.25 4.13
N ASN A 67 17.63 9.06 4.03
CA ASN A 67 17.51 8.12 5.16
C ASN A 67 18.52 6.95 5.10
N ASN A 68 19.65 7.12 4.43
CA ASN A 68 20.72 6.11 4.39
C ASN A 68 20.23 4.71 3.95
N GLY A 69 19.36 4.65 2.95
CA GLY A 69 18.83 3.40 2.39
C GLY A 69 17.49 2.96 2.95
N ASP A 70 16.93 3.64 3.93
CA ASP A 70 15.59 3.36 4.43
C ASP A 70 14.54 4.29 3.82
N MET A 71 13.75 3.78 2.88
CA MET A 71 12.65 4.50 2.25
C MET A 71 11.41 4.60 3.15
N SER A 72 11.38 3.87 4.24
CA SER A 72 10.21 3.76 5.13
C SER A 72 10.24 4.75 6.29
N PHE A 73 11.29 5.54 6.44
CA PHE A 73 11.49 6.43 7.60
C PHE A 73 11.40 5.69 8.95
N GLY A 74 11.95 4.50 9.03
CA GLY A 74 11.93 3.65 10.21
C GLY A 74 10.59 2.97 10.51
N LEU A 75 9.61 3.07 9.61
CA LEU A 75 8.30 2.44 9.82
C LEU A 75 8.37 0.92 9.67
N LEU A 76 9.15 0.41 8.73
CA LEU A 76 9.30 -1.03 8.50
C LEU A 76 10.05 -1.73 9.63
N THR A 77 10.95 -1.04 10.32
CA THR A 77 11.70 -1.62 11.46
C THR A 77 10.81 -1.93 12.66
N ARG A 78 9.61 -1.35 12.71
CA ARG A 78 8.61 -1.59 13.76
C ARG A 78 7.74 -2.81 13.50
N ILE A 79 7.83 -3.39 12.30
CA ILE A 79 7.07 -4.58 11.93
C ILE A 79 7.90 -5.80 12.31
N PRO A 80 7.36 -6.72 13.12
CA PRO A 80 8.08 -7.94 13.49
C PRO A 80 8.39 -8.76 12.24
N VAL A 81 9.63 -9.22 12.14
CA VAL A 81 10.04 -10.09 11.03
C VAL A 81 9.39 -11.44 11.21
N THR A 82 8.68 -11.89 10.21
CA THR A 82 8.02 -13.20 10.21
C THR A 82 9.05 -14.28 9.90
N GLU A 83 9.21 -15.23 10.81
CA GLU A 83 10.17 -16.34 10.64
C GLU A 83 9.69 -17.38 9.62
N GLN A 84 8.38 -17.61 9.54
CA GLN A 84 7.79 -18.59 8.62
C GLN A 84 6.54 -18.04 7.94
N PHE A 85 6.52 -18.10 6.61
CA PHE A 85 5.35 -17.76 5.83
C PHE A 85 4.45 -18.99 5.63
N THR A 86 3.16 -18.82 5.92
CA THR A 86 2.13 -19.84 5.78
C THR A 86 1.08 -19.41 4.76
N PHE A 87 0.19 -20.30 4.37
CA PHE A 87 -0.93 -19.98 3.48
C PHE A 87 -1.77 -18.79 3.96
N LEU A 88 -1.84 -18.51 5.26
CA LEU A 88 -2.62 -17.39 5.81
C LEU A 88 -2.14 -16.03 5.27
N TYR A 89 -0.87 -15.91 4.88
CA TYR A 89 -0.33 -14.68 4.29
C TYR A 89 -0.84 -14.40 2.86
N LEU A 90 -1.46 -15.36 2.21
CA LEU A 90 -2.12 -15.18 0.91
C LEU A 90 -3.54 -14.63 1.04
N LEU A 91 -4.20 -14.80 2.18
CA LEU A 91 -5.61 -14.43 2.36
C LEU A 91 -5.86 -12.93 2.17
N PRO A 92 -5.11 -12.00 2.79
CA PRO A 92 -5.37 -10.58 2.65
C PRO A 92 -5.24 -10.06 1.22
N PRO A 93 -4.19 -10.37 0.44
CA PRO A 93 -4.14 -9.94 -0.94
C PRO A 93 -5.25 -10.56 -1.80
N ILE A 94 -5.66 -11.80 -1.53
CA ILE A 94 -6.79 -12.41 -2.23
C ILE A 94 -8.09 -11.66 -1.91
N ILE A 95 -8.35 -11.38 -0.64
CA ILE A 95 -9.52 -10.60 -0.21
C ILE A 95 -9.50 -9.21 -0.86
N LEU A 96 -8.34 -8.54 -0.88
CA LEU A 96 -8.19 -7.24 -1.51
C LEU A 96 -8.51 -7.29 -3.02
N ILE A 97 -8.05 -8.31 -3.74
CA ILE A 97 -8.36 -8.51 -5.16
C ILE A 97 -9.87 -8.68 -5.36
N LEU A 98 -10.53 -9.46 -4.51
CA LEU A 98 -11.99 -9.66 -4.59
C LEU A 98 -12.75 -8.35 -4.35
N LEU A 99 -12.38 -7.60 -3.32
CA LEU A 99 -12.99 -6.30 -3.01
C LEU A 99 -12.76 -5.29 -4.15
N THR A 100 -11.56 -5.27 -4.69
CA THR A 100 -11.21 -4.44 -5.87
C THR A 100 -12.07 -4.79 -7.08
N ARG A 101 -12.30 -6.08 -7.32
CA ARG A 101 -13.16 -6.52 -8.43
C ARG A 101 -14.62 -6.07 -8.27
N TRP A 102 -15.08 -5.90 -7.05
CA TRP A 102 -16.41 -5.33 -6.76
C TRP A 102 -16.43 -3.79 -6.73
N GLY A 103 -15.29 -3.15 -7.03
CA GLY A 103 -15.16 -1.70 -7.01
C GLY A 103 -15.19 -1.08 -5.62
N ILE A 104 -14.91 -1.88 -4.59
CA ILE A 104 -14.87 -1.42 -3.20
C ILE A 104 -13.48 -0.87 -2.89
N PRO A 105 -13.33 0.46 -2.66
CA PRO A 105 -12.07 1.04 -2.26
C PRO A 105 -11.73 0.62 -0.82
N VAL A 106 -10.52 0.12 -0.62
CA VAL A 106 -10.04 -0.33 0.70
C VAL A 106 -8.69 0.31 0.98
N ALA A 107 -8.43 0.65 2.23
CA ALA A 107 -7.11 1.08 2.67
C ALA A 107 -6.13 -0.10 2.57
N THR A 108 -5.43 -0.20 1.44
CA THR A 108 -4.52 -1.30 1.10
C THR A 108 -3.44 -1.51 2.16
N THR A 109 -2.87 -0.41 2.65
CA THR A 109 -1.87 -0.43 3.71
C THR A 109 -2.39 -1.08 4.99
N PHE A 110 -3.64 -0.80 5.38
CA PHE A 110 -4.24 -1.42 6.56
C PHE A 110 -4.39 -2.93 6.40
N LEU A 111 -4.88 -3.39 5.24
CA LEU A 111 -5.08 -4.81 4.99
C LEU A 111 -3.76 -5.58 4.94
N VAL A 112 -2.75 -5.06 4.24
CA VAL A 112 -1.44 -5.69 4.13
C VAL A 112 -0.75 -5.73 5.50
N LEU A 113 -0.71 -4.62 6.22
CA LEU A 113 -0.04 -4.56 7.51
C LEU A 113 -0.78 -5.33 8.61
N SER A 114 -2.09 -5.50 8.53
CA SER A 114 -2.84 -6.31 9.50
C SER A 114 -2.37 -7.77 9.53
N VAL A 115 -1.86 -8.29 8.41
CA VAL A 115 -1.30 -9.65 8.34
C VAL A 115 -0.02 -9.79 9.14
N PHE A 116 0.86 -8.79 9.03
CA PHE A 116 2.14 -8.80 9.74
C PHE A 116 1.97 -8.46 11.23
N SER A 117 0.83 -7.89 11.60
CA SER A 117 0.53 -7.45 12.97
C SER A 117 -0.32 -8.46 13.76
N VAL A 118 -0.58 -9.65 13.23
CA VAL A 118 -1.36 -10.68 13.94
C VAL A 118 -0.74 -11.04 15.30
N SER A 119 0.58 -10.88 15.44
CA SER A 119 1.31 -11.12 16.69
C SER A 119 1.33 -9.92 17.65
N ASP A 120 1.00 -8.71 17.18
CA ASP A 120 1.03 -7.51 18.02
C ASP A 120 -0.17 -6.59 17.76
N VAL A 121 -1.18 -6.74 18.60
CA VAL A 121 -2.44 -5.98 18.55
C VAL A 121 -2.20 -4.46 18.71
N SER A 122 -1.12 -4.05 19.35
CA SER A 122 -0.80 -2.64 19.57
C SER A 122 -0.56 -1.89 18.26
N VAL A 123 0.07 -2.54 17.28
CA VAL A 123 0.31 -2.01 15.94
C VAL A 123 -1.01 -1.76 15.20
N ILE A 124 -1.95 -2.71 15.32
CA ILE A 124 -3.29 -2.56 14.72
C ILE A 124 -4.03 -1.35 15.31
N TRP A 125 -4.02 -1.20 16.64
CA TRP A 125 -4.65 -0.07 17.31
C TRP A 125 -4.03 1.27 16.90
N MET A 126 -2.71 1.35 16.82
CA MET A 126 -2.01 2.56 16.38
C MET A 126 -2.39 2.93 14.93
N MET A 127 -2.47 1.96 14.05
CA MET A 127 -2.85 2.19 12.65
C MET A 127 -4.32 2.60 12.53
N LEU A 128 -5.22 1.94 13.26
CA LEU A 128 -6.64 2.25 13.27
C LEU A 128 -6.87 3.69 13.77
N THR A 129 -6.23 4.07 14.86
CA THR A 129 -6.33 5.42 15.42
C THR A 129 -5.84 6.48 14.42
N LYS A 130 -4.70 6.25 13.76
CA LYS A 130 -4.18 7.18 12.76
C LYS A 130 -5.10 7.28 11.54
N SER A 131 -5.68 6.17 11.09
CA SER A 131 -6.62 6.16 9.95
C SER A 131 -7.90 6.91 10.29
N VAL A 132 -8.49 6.65 11.45
CA VAL A 132 -9.70 7.36 11.91
C VAL A 132 -9.42 8.87 12.06
N LEU A 133 -8.29 9.24 12.65
CA LEU A 133 -7.91 10.65 12.77
C LEU A 133 -7.74 11.30 11.40
N GLY A 134 -7.11 10.61 10.46
CA GLY A 134 -6.96 11.07 9.07
C GLY A 134 -8.32 11.30 8.39
N TYR A 135 -9.26 10.39 8.55
CA TYR A 135 -10.63 10.56 8.00
C TYR A 135 -11.37 11.74 8.64
N VAL A 136 -11.25 11.92 9.96
CA VAL A 136 -11.86 13.08 10.65
C VAL A 136 -11.29 14.40 10.10
N ILE A 137 -9.95 14.49 9.96
CA ILE A 137 -9.30 15.69 9.41
C ILE A 137 -9.74 15.92 7.96
N ALA A 138 -9.76 14.88 7.13
CA ALA A 138 -10.22 14.99 5.74
C ALA A 138 -11.66 15.43 5.63
N PHE A 139 -12.54 14.92 6.51
CA PHE A 139 -13.94 15.31 6.55
C PHE A 139 -14.12 16.78 6.94
N ILE A 140 -13.40 17.25 7.96
CA ILE A 140 -13.40 18.66 8.38
C ILE A 140 -12.88 19.54 7.25
N ALA A 141 -11.78 19.17 6.61
CA ALA A 141 -11.22 19.90 5.48
C ALA A 141 -12.22 19.98 4.31
N ALA A 142 -12.90 18.87 4.00
CA ALA A 142 -13.93 18.85 2.95
C ALA A 142 -15.09 19.81 3.25
N ILE A 143 -15.59 19.84 4.50
CA ILE A 143 -16.63 20.79 4.91
C ILE A 143 -16.14 22.24 4.77
N VAL A 144 -14.92 22.54 5.22
CA VAL A 144 -14.34 23.89 5.12
C VAL A 144 -14.23 24.32 3.66
N ILE A 145 -13.66 23.46 2.80
CA ILE A 145 -13.52 23.76 1.37
C ILE A 145 -14.88 23.97 0.71
N TYR A 146 -15.86 23.11 1.00
CA TYR A 146 -17.19 23.21 0.43
C TYR A 146 -17.91 24.51 0.81
N ASN A 147 -17.65 25.08 2.01
CA ASN A 147 -18.27 26.33 2.44
C ASN A 147 -17.53 27.57 1.94
N ILE A 148 -16.30 27.45 1.43
CA ILE A 148 -15.49 28.56 0.93
C ILE A 148 -15.65 28.75 -0.60
N ILE A 149 -15.91 27.66 -1.32
CA ILE A 149 -16.13 27.65 -2.79
C ILE A 149 -17.61 27.72 -3.11
#